data_11926d650e523b3ec7156d5b672f22cb
#
_entry.id   11926d650e523b3ec7156d5b672f22cb
#
_cell.length_a   1.000
_cell.length_b   1.000
_cell.length_c   1.000
_cell.angle_alpha   90.00
_cell.angle_beta   90.00
_cell.angle_gamma   90.00
#
_symmetry.space_group_name_H-M   'P 1'
#
loop_
_entity.id
_entity.type
_entity.pdbx_description
1 polymer ?
#
loop_
_entity_poly.entity_id
_entity_poly.type
_entity_poly.pdbx_seq_one_letter_code
_entity_poly.pdbx_strand_id
1 'polypeptide(L)'
;MALHDSLADRLFYTNRKTYTDREGNIAYLDAKGLKRPFSMPMAQRVIAAIIVVAAIFIGYMFVDKTILNTYREAAAFEKTIEENLARPASIETLPNVAVLMPLDNETIMASLNETGLKFYDMTELNDSYDLMVCKLPDDMTAEEAAALYANGIGSLQATQATKLLNGSWTLGVDRENSTMIVRYCDFKTGDPQIAVQNAVIKEGFDTASRTESGVDDSGNTFSTGTIETESGAYVWKVSALQLDEIYSISGLPEKACYVGVRLTSA
;
A
#
# COMPACT_ATOMS: atom_id res chain seq x y z
N MET A 1 -38.45 67.92 -25.24
CA MET A 1 -37.26 67.72 -24.41
C MET A 1 -37.04 66.20 -24.31
N ALA A 2 -36.15 65.65 -25.14
CA ALA A 2 -35.84 64.23 -25.08
C ALA A 2 -35.04 63.97 -23.83
N LEU A 3 -35.62 63.28 -22.86
CA LEU A 3 -34.85 62.77 -21.72
C LEU A 3 -33.80 61.81 -22.28
N HIS A 4 -32.57 62.24 -22.30
CA HIS A 4 -31.43 61.34 -22.50
C HIS A 4 -31.46 60.32 -21.39
N ASP A 5 -31.93 59.10 -21.70
CA ASP A 5 -31.70 57.95 -20.85
C ASP A 5 -30.19 57.89 -20.61
N SER A 6 -29.74 58.19 -19.40
CA SER A 6 -28.33 58.08 -19.07
C SER A 6 -27.89 56.63 -19.25
N LEU A 7 -26.62 56.42 -19.50
CA LEU A 7 -26.06 55.08 -19.63
C LEU A 7 -26.37 54.25 -18.36
N ALA A 8 -26.38 54.92 -17.19
CA ALA A 8 -26.73 54.34 -15.91
C ALA A 8 -28.20 53.90 -15.84
N ASP A 9 -29.14 54.69 -16.36
CA ASP A 9 -30.54 54.32 -16.41
C ASP A 9 -30.80 53.12 -17.34
N ARG A 10 -30.04 53.03 -18.42
CA ARG A 10 -30.11 51.87 -19.33
C ARG A 10 -29.51 50.62 -18.70
N LEU A 11 -28.45 50.76 -17.94
CA LEU A 11 -27.76 49.60 -17.31
C LEU A 11 -28.50 49.09 -16.08
N PHE A 12 -29.08 49.94 -15.26
CA PHE A 12 -29.61 49.59 -13.94
C PHE A 12 -31.11 49.76 -13.76
N TYR A 13 -31.87 50.18 -14.75
CA TYR A 13 -33.33 50.43 -14.67
C TYR A 13 -33.76 51.38 -13.55
N THR A 14 -32.94 52.36 -13.22
CA THR A 14 -33.12 53.19 -12.02
C THR A 14 -34.41 53.96 -11.96
N ASN A 15 -35.07 54.24 -13.10
CA ASN A 15 -36.33 55.03 -13.18
C ASN A 15 -37.48 54.35 -13.93
N ARG A 16 -37.44 53.04 -14.12
CA ARG A 16 -38.47 52.33 -14.86
C ARG A 16 -39.52 51.71 -13.94
N LYS A 17 -40.78 51.98 -14.21
CA LYS A 17 -41.88 51.35 -13.49
C LYS A 17 -42.22 50.01 -14.14
N THR A 18 -42.22 48.94 -13.32
CA THR A 18 -42.67 47.61 -13.70
C THR A 18 -44.16 47.50 -13.40
N TYR A 19 -44.90 46.71 -14.20
CA TYR A 19 -46.23 46.28 -13.90
C TYR A 19 -46.40 44.81 -14.32
N THR A 20 -47.34 44.14 -13.71
CA THR A 20 -47.74 42.77 -14.08
C THR A 20 -49.04 42.85 -14.86
N ASP A 21 -49.09 42.26 -16.04
CA ASP A 21 -50.33 42.20 -16.84
C ASP A 21 -51.31 41.17 -16.26
N ARG A 22 -52.50 41.07 -16.88
CA ARG A 22 -53.57 40.14 -16.42
C ARG A 22 -53.17 38.67 -16.58
N GLU A 23 -52.17 38.36 -17.39
CA GLU A 23 -51.65 37.03 -17.66
C GLU A 23 -50.41 36.68 -16.76
N GLY A 24 -50.03 37.60 -15.86
CA GLY A 24 -48.89 37.41 -14.95
C GLY A 24 -47.53 37.77 -15.51
N ASN A 25 -47.46 38.31 -16.74
CA ASN A 25 -46.21 38.70 -17.34
C ASN A 25 -45.71 40.04 -16.77
N ILE A 26 -44.42 40.12 -16.45
CA ILE A 26 -43.79 41.36 -15.97
C ILE A 26 -43.35 42.20 -17.17
N ALA A 27 -43.79 43.43 -17.19
CA ALA A 27 -43.39 44.41 -18.19
C ALA A 27 -42.98 45.75 -17.53
N TYR A 28 -42.44 46.64 -18.30
CA TYR A 28 -42.08 48.00 -17.83
C TYR A 28 -42.61 49.04 -18.81
N LEU A 29 -42.85 50.26 -18.30
CA LEU A 29 -43.19 51.43 -19.12
C LEU A 29 -41.89 52.10 -19.57
N ASP A 30 -41.75 52.32 -20.88
CA ASP A 30 -40.67 53.14 -21.41
C ASP A 30 -40.88 54.65 -21.14
N ALA A 31 -39.90 55.48 -21.49
CA ALA A 31 -39.97 56.93 -21.29
C ALA A 31 -41.16 57.58 -22.01
N LYS A 32 -41.84 56.87 -22.93
CA LYS A 32 -43.07 57.33 -23.65
C LYS A 32 -44.35 56.72 -23.07
N GLY A 33 -44.26 55.97 -21.94
CA GLY A 33 -45.38 55.33 -21.31
C GLY A 33 -45.91 54.08 -22.06
N LEU A 34 -45.15 53.55 -23.00
CA LEU A 34 -45.51 52.34 -23.73
C LEU A 34 -45.11 51.10 -22.95
N LYS A 35 -46.02 50.11 -22.88
CA LYS A 35 -45.79 48.82 -22.27
C LYS A 35 -44.79 48.02 -23.09
N ARG A 36 -43.74 47.56 -22.46
CA ARG A 36 -42.77 46.67 -23.09
C ARG A 36 -42.51 45.46 -22.23
N PRO A 37 -42.27 44.28 -22.81
CA PRO A 37 -41.95 43.10 -22.03
C PRO A 37 -40.69 43.38 -21.18
N PHE A 38 -40.70 42.84 -19.97
CA PHE A 38 -39.58 42.97 -19.06
C PHE A 38 -38.36 42.32 -19.67
N SER A 39 -37.28 43.07 -19.78
CA SER A 39 -35.97 42.54 -20.20
C SER A 39 -34.90 43.00 -19.22
N MET A 40 -34.05 42.11 -18.81
CA MET A 40 -32.94 42.47 -17.95
C MET A 40 -32.03 43.50 -18.61
N PRO A 41 -31.57 44.55 -17.91
CA PRO A 41 -30.56 45.49 -18.41
C PRO A 41 -29.30 44.75 -18.80
N MET A 42 -28.56 45.29 -19.74
CA MET A 42 -27.32 44.69 -20.24
C MET A 42 -26.33 44.37 -19.11
N ALA A 43 -26.17 45.28 -18.14
CA ALA A 43 -25.29 45.08 -16.98
C ALA A 43 -25.74 43.85 -16.13
N GLN A 44 -27.03 43.70 -15.88
CA GLN A 44 -27.50 42.51 -15.13
C GLN A 44 -27.32 41.19 -15.88
N ARG A 45 -27.46 41.20 -17.21
CA ARG A 45 -27.13 40.02 -18.04
C ARG A 45 -25.67 39.67 -17.98
N VAL A 46 -24.76 40.65 -18.03
CA VAL A 46 -23.32 40.46 -17.90
C VAL A 46 -22.98 39.90 -16.51
N ILE A 47 -23.52 40.51 -15.45
CA ILE A 47 -23.33 40.02 -14.08
C ILE A 47 -23.84 38.61 -13.91
N ALA A 48 -25.07 38.31 -14.41
CA ALA A 48 -25.63 36.97 -14.36
C ALA A 48 -24.74 35.95 -15.10
N ALA A 49 -24.22 36.30 -16.28
CA ALA A 49 -23.29 35.45 -17.02
C ALA A 49 -22.00 35.19 -16.26
N ILE A 50 -21.43 36.22 -15.62
CA ILE A 50 -20.22 36.08 -14.79
C ILE A 50 -20.49 35.15 -13.61
N ILE A 51 -21.64 35.30 -12.92
CA ILE A 51 -22.02 34.42 -11.80
C ILE A 51 -22.15 32.97 -12.26
N VAL A 52 -22.80 32.73 -13.40
CA VAL A 52 -22.94 31.37 -13.95
C VAL A 52 -21.59 30.78 -14.31
N VAL A 53 -20.71 31.53 -14.97
CA VAL A 53 -19.35 31.08 -15.30
C VAL A 53 -18.55 30.78 -14.03
N ALA A 54 -18.63 31.66 -13.02
CA ALA A 54 -17.97 31.45 -11.74
C ALA A 54 -18.52 30.22 -11.02
N ALA A 55 -19.82 29.98 -11.02
CA ALA A 55 -20.43 28.79 -10.43
C ALA A 55 -19.99 27.49 -11.13
N ILE A 56 -19.95 27.52 -12.49
CA ILE A 56 -19.45 26.38 -13.27
C ILE A 56 -17.97 26.14 -12.93
N PHE A 57 -17.15 27.19 -12.86
CA PHE A 57 -15.72 27.06 -12.52
C PHE A 57 -15.51 26.52 -11.10
N ILE A 58 -16.27 27.03 -10.12
CA ILE A 58 -16.22 26.52 -8.74
C ILE A 58 -16.67 25.06 -8.69
N GLY A 59 -17.76 24.73 -9.38
CA GLY A 59 -18.24 23.33 -9.48
C GLY A 59 -17.20 22.41 -10.12
N TYR A 60 -16.56 22.84 -11.19
CA TYR A 60 -15.47 22.11 -11.83
C TYR A 60 -14.29 21.91 -10.87
N MET A 61 -13.83 22.96 -10.21
CA MET A 61 -12.73 22.88 -9.22
C MET A 61 -13.08 21.97 -8.05
N PHE A 62 -14.34 21.98 -7.61
CA PHE A 62 -14.79 21.07 -6.55
C PHE A 62 -14.76 19.61 -7.01
N VAL A 63 -15.29 19.32 -8.20
CA VAL A 63 -15.29 17.97 -8.78
C VAL A 63 -13.87 17.50 -9.02
N ASP A 64 -13.00 18.33 -9.61
CA ASP A 64 -11.61 17.97 -9.88
C ASP A 64 -10.84 17.69 -8.58
N LYS A 65 -10.92 18.61 -7.60
CA LYS A 65 -10.16 18.47 -6.33
C LYS A 65 -10.72 17.40 -5.40
N THR A 66 -12.05 17.22 -5.34
CA THR A 66 -12.65 16.35 -4.32
C THR A 66 -12.96 14.97 -4.88
N ILE A 67 -13.39 14.86 -6.13
CA ILE A 67 -13.78 13.58 -6.71
C ILE A 67 -12.66 13.00 -7.57
N LEU A 68 -12.24 13.74 -8.60
CA LEU A 68 -11.25 13.22 -9.55
C LEU A 68 -9.87 13.03 -8.91
N ASN A 69 -9.48 13.91 -7.98
CA ASN A 69 -8.20 13.74 -7.29
C ASN A 69 -8.19 12.52 -6.41
N THR A 70 -9.29 12.26 -5.66
CA THR A 70 -9.43 11.04 -4.84
C THR A 70 -9.34 9.77 -5.70
N TYR A 71 -9.98 9.75 -6.87
CA TYR A 71 -9.86 8.62 -7.80
C TYR A 71 -8.44 8.45 -8.35
N ARG A 72 -7.75 9.56 -8.68
CA ARG A 72 -6.37 9.52 -9.15
C ARG A 72 -5.42 9.02 -8.07
N GLU A 73 -5.62 9.47 -6.82
CA GLU A 73 -4.81 9.02 -5.68
C GLU A 73 -5.05 7.53 -5.39
N ALA A 74 -6.30 7.06 -5.42
CA ALA A 74 -6.62 5.64 -5.26
C ALA A 74 -6.00 4.79 -6.38
N ALA A 75 -6.12 5.21 -7.64
CA ALA A 75 -5.51 4.51 -8.76
C ALA A 75 -3.97 4.52 -8.70
N ALA A 76 -3.35 5.61 -8.24
CA ALA A 76 -1.90 5.68 -8.03
C ALA A 76 -1.45 4.76 -6.89
N PHE A 77 -2.25 4.67 -5.83
CA PHE A 77 -2.01 3.77 -4.70
C PHE A 77 -2.06 2.29 -5.15
N GLU A 78 -3.13 1.88 -5.84
CA GLU A 78 -3.27 0.53 -6.40
C GLU A 78 -2.11 0.18 -7.34
N LYS A 79 -1.78 1.09 -8.26
CA LYS A 79 -0.67 0.91 -9.19
C LYS A 79 0.67 0.71 -8.46
N THR A 80 0.94 1.48 -7.39
CA THR A 80 2.15 1.33 -6.60
C THR A 80 2.22 -0.04 -5.92
N ILE A 81 1.08 -0.54 -5.39
CA ILE A 81 1.02 -1.89 -4.83
C ILE A 81 1.28 -2.93 -5.90
N GLU A 82 0.65 -2.83 -7.07
CA GLU A 82 0.88 -3.75 -8.19
C GLU A 82 2.35 -3.77 -8.63
N GLU A 83 3.00 -2.61 -8.75
CA GLU A 83 4.42 -2.49 -9.07
C GLU A 83 5.30 -3.15 -7.99
N ASN A 84 4.99 -2.95 -6.71
CA ASN A 84 5.68 -3.60 -5.61
C ASN A 84 5.53 -5.13 -5.66
N LEU A 85 4.34 -5.63 -5.98
CA LEU A 85 4.04 -7.06 -6.05
C LEU A 85 4.55 -7.75 -7.33
N ALA A 86 4.84 -6.99 -8.38
CA ALA A 86 5.43 -7.50 -9.62
C ALA A 86 6.90 -7.92 -9.47
N ARG A 87 7.56 -7.52 -8.37
CA ARG A 87 8.95 -7.90 -8.08
C ARG A 87 9.10 -9.41 -7.86
N PRO A 88 10.34 -9.95 -7.95
CA PRO A 88 10.63 -11.33 -7.55
C PRO A 88 10.13 -11.61 -6.13
N ALA A 89 9.52 -12.78 -5.94
CA ALA A 89 9.01 -13.16 -4.64
C ALA A 89 10.16 -13.46 -3.67
N SER A 90 9.93 -13.20 -2.38
CA SER A 90 10.91 -13.45 -1.31
C SER A 90 11.45 -14.88 -1.34
N ILE A 91 10.60 -15.87 -1.60
CA ILE A 91 10.95 -17.28 -1.66
C ILE A 91 12.01 -17.61 -2.75
N GLU A 92 12.09 -16.81 -3.81
CA GLU A 92 13.02 -17.07 -4.93
C GLU A 92 14.48 -16.92 -4.48
N THR A 93 14.74 -16.03 -3.52
CA THR A 93 16.09 -15.70 -3.01
C THR A 93 16.37 -16.22 -1.61
N LEU A 94 15.50 -17.10 -1.05
CA LEU A 94 15.73 -17.69 0.26
C LEU A 94 17.05 -18.48 0.27
N PRO A 95 17.88 -18.31 1.32
CA PRO A 95 19.05 -19.15 1.53
C PRO A 95 18.62 -20.55 2.00
N ASN A 96 19.38 -21.56 1.70
CA ASN A 96 19.14 -22.89 2.27
C ASN A 96 19.62 -22.94 3.73
N VAL A 97 18.67 -23.01 4.67
CA VAL A 97 18.98 -22.96 6.11
C VAL A 97 19.81 -24.16 6.59
N ALA A 98 19.64 -25.34 5.97
CA ALA A 98 20.40 -26.52 6.34
C ALA A 98 21.90 -26.41 5.95
N VAL A 99 22.20 -25.66 4.90
CA VAL A 99 23.58 -25.37 4.49
C VAL A 99 24.23 -24.33 5.39
N LEU A 100 23.45 -23.32 5.83
CA LEU A 100 23.97 -22.24 6.67
C LEU A 100 24.11 -22.64 8.15
N MET A 101 23.29 -23.57 8.63
CA MET A 101 23.19 -23.94 10.04
C MET A 101 24.52 -24.31 10.71
N PRO A 102 25.44 -25.08 10.07
CA PRO A 102 26.71 -25.44 10.66
C PRO A 102 27.77 -24.32 10.63
N LEU A 103 27.55 -23.23 9.90
CA LEU A 103 28.52 -22.16 9.71
C LEU A 103 28.50 -21.19 10.90
N ASP A 104 29.60 -20.54 11.19
CA ASP A 104 29.65 -19.42 12.12
C ASP A 104 29.05 -18.13 11.49
N ASN A 105 28.81 -17.13 12.31
CA ASN A 105 28.15 -15.90 11.88
C ASN A 105 28.94 -15.13 10.82
N GLU A 106 30.25 -15.12 10.89
CA GLU A 106 31.10 -14.43 9.91
C GLU A 106 31.06 -15.15 8.56
N THR A 107 31.10 -16.48 8.56
CA THR A 107 31.01 -17.31 7.35
C THR A 107 29.60 -17.21 6.73
N ILE A 108 28.53 -17.16 7.54
CA ILE A 108 27.16 -16.91 7.05
C ILE A 108 27.11 -15.56 6.32
N MET A 109 27.61 -14.49 6.94
CA MET A 109 27.62 -13.17 6.32
C MET A 109 28.45 -13.13 5.04
N ALA A 110 29.61 -13.77 5.02
CA ALA A 110 30.45 -13.89 3.82
C ALA A 110 29.69 -14.60 2.69
N SER A 111 29.08 -15.76 2.98
CA SER A 111 28.28 -16.53 2.01
C SER A 111 27.09 -15.75 1.46
N LEU A 112 26.39 -15.01 2.33
CA LEU A 112 25.27 -14.17 1.90
C LEU A 112 25.76 -13.04 0.98
N ASN A 113 26.84 -12.36 1.31
CA ASN A 113 27.40 -11.28 0.51
C ASN A 113 27.91 -11.74 -0.87
N GLU A 114 28.39 -12.98 -0.99
CA GLU A 114 28.77 -13.58 -2.28
C GLU A 114 27.62 -13.75 -3.25
N THR A 115 26.37 -13.78 -2.75
CA THR A 115 25.17 -13.85 -3.62
C THR A 115 24.94 -12.59 -4.44
N GLY A 116 25.59 -11.48 -4.09
CA GLY A 116 25.36 -10.17 -4.71
C GLY A 116 24.04 -9.50 -4.31
N LEU A 117 23.28 -10.08 -3.40
CA LEU A 117 22.07 -9.50 -2.84
C LEU A 117 22.44 -8.40 -1.83
N LYS A 118 21.48 -7.50 -1.55
CA LYS A 118 21.65 -6.43 -0.56
C LYS A 118 21.13 -6.89 0.79
N PHE A 119 21.94 -6.68 1.82
CA PHE A 119 21.58 -7.03 3.19
C PHE A 119 21.65 -5.82 4.12
N TYR A 120 20.81 -5.87 5.15
CA TYR A 120 20.81 -4.95 6.28
C TYR A 120 20.99 -5.77 7.56
N ASP A 121 22.04 -5.46 8.30
CA ASP A 121 22.32 -6.09 9.59
C ASP A 121 21.40 -5.49 10.65
N MET A 122 20.59 -6.34 11.27
CA MET A 122 19.59 -5.98 12.29
C MET A 122 19.96 -6.56 13.66
N THR A 123 21.16 -7.09 13.84
CA THR A 123 21.58 -7.80 15.07
C THR A 123 21.46 -6.90 16.30
N GLU A 124 21.86 -5.64 16.20
CA GLU A 124 21.73 -4.67 17.30
C GLU A 124 20.26 -4.27 17.62
N LEU A 125 19.33 -4.58 16.74
CA LEU A 125 17.90 -4.26 16.93
C LEU A 125 17.13 -5.37 17.64
N ASN A 126 17.75 -6.53 17.86
CA ASN A 126 17.07 -7.69 18.42
C ASN A 126 18.00 -8.59 19.24
N ASP A 127 17.98 -8.41 20.55
CA ASP A 127 18.79 -9.15 21.52
C ASP A 127 18.50 -10.67 21.59
N SER A 128 17.48 -11.16 20.86
CA SER A 128 17.10 -12.59 20.84
C SER A 128 17.93 -13.42 19.87
N TYR A 129 18.80 -12.80 19.06
CA TYR A 129 19.60 -13.48 18.05
C TYR A 129 21.05 -13.02 18.10
N ASP A 130 21.99 -13.96 17.96
CA ASP A 130 23.43 -13.69 17.80
C ASP A 130 23.78 -13.11 16.43
N LEU A 131 22.91 -13.32 15.45
CA LEU A 131 22.94 -12.71 14.14
C LEU A 131 21.52 -12.52 13.65
N MET A 132 21.17 -11.29 13.22
CA MET A 132 19.90 -11.01 12.54
C MET A 132 20.15 -10.18 11.30
N VAL A 133 19.78 -10.71 10.14
CA VAL A 133 20.04 -10.09 8.83
C VAL A 133 18.73 -10.01 8.04
N CYS A 134 18.52 -8.89 7.38
CA CYS A 134 17.42 -8.70 6.44
C CYS A 134 17.97 -8.60 5.01
N LYS A 135 17.51 -9.46 4.10
CA LYS A 135 17.67 -9.26 2.64
C LYS A 135 16.73 -8.16 2.22
N LEU A 136 17.25 -7.14 1.59
CA LEU A 136 16.46 -6.00 1.12
C LEU A 136 15.92 -6.25 -0.29
N PRO A 137 14.77 -5.66 -0.63
CA PRO A 137 14.35 -5.52 -2.03
C PRO A 137 15.42 -4.77 -2.83
N ASP A 138 15.55 -5.08 -4.12
CA ASP A 138 16.66 -4.56 -4.96
C ASP A 138 16.63 -3.04 -5.13
N ASP A 139 15.45 -2.43 -5.03
CA ASP A 139 15.20 -0.99 -5.16
C ASP A 139 15.09 -0.25 -3.81
N MET A 140 15.54 -0.89 -2.72
CA MET A 140 15.55 -0.31 -1.36
C MET A 140 16.97 -0.12 -0.85
N THR A 141 17.20 0.97 -0.10
CA THR A 141 18.44 1.19 0.63
C THR A 141 18.33 0.72 2.08
N ALA A 142 19.49 0.53 2.75
CA ALA A 142 19.53 0.16 4.16
C ALA A 142 18.88 1.25 5.05
N GLU A 143 19.09 2.52 4.71
CA GLU A 143 18.54 3.66 5.45
C GLU A 143 17.00 3.71 5.33
N GLU A 144 16.45 3.45 4.12
CA GLU A 144 15.01 3.35 3.92
C GLU A 144 14.41 2.20 4.74
N ALA A 145 15.03 1.03 4.69
CA ALA A 145 14.61 -0.14 5.45
C ALA A 145 14.64 0.13 6.96
N ALA A 146 15.75 0.69 7.47
CA ALA A 146 15.91 1.05 8.86
C ALA A 146 14.80 1.99 9.34
N ALA A 147 14.48 3.03 8.55
CA ALA A 147 13.42 3.98 8.87
C ALA A 147 12.03 3.30 8.91
N LEU A 148 11.73 2.36 8.01
CA LEU A 148 10.48 1.62 8.00
C LEU A 148 10.38 0.65 9.19
N TYR A 149 11.45 -0.08 9.51
CA TYR A 149 11.49 -0.97 10.68
C TYR A 149 11.38 -0.20 12.01
N ALA A 150 12.01 0.96 12.13
CA ALA A 150 11.93 1.81 13.32
C ALA A 150 10.50 2.29 13.59
N ASN A 151 9.67 2.49 12.56
CA ASN A 151 8.25 2.84 12.70
C ASN A 151 7.37 1.65 13.12
N GLY A 152 7.87 0.43 13.00
CA GLY A 152 7.12 -0.80 13.20
C GLY A 152 6.24 -1.15 12.00
N ILE A 153 6.31 -2.40 11.54
CA ILE A 153 5.63 -2.88 10.32
C ILE A 153 4.12 -2.62 10.37
N GLY A 154 3.48 -2.84 11.52
CA GLY A 154 2.02 -2.67 11.69
C GLY A 154 1.53 -1.22 11.55
N SER A 155 2.42 -0.23 11.57
CA SER A 155 2.08 1.19 11.40
C SER A 155 2.29 1.71 9.97
N LEU A 156 2.82 0.89 9.07
CA LEU A 156 3.10 1.26 7.70
C LEU A 156 1.83 1.37 6.86
N GLN A 157 1.86 2.20 5.83
CA GLN A 157 0.85 2.16 4.77
C GLN A 157 1.08 0.92 3.89
N ALA A 158 0.02 0.41 3.25
CA ALA A 158 0.12 -0.80 2.42
C ALA A 158 1.17 -0.68 1.30
N THR A 159 1.36 0.50 0.71
CA THR A 159 2.42 0.74 -0.28
C THR A 159 3.83 0.62 0.31
N GLN A 160 4.03 1.07 1.53
CA GLN A 160 5.31 0.94 2.24
C GLN A 160 5.54 -0.50 2.71
N ALA A 161 4.51 -1.14 3.25
CA ALA A 161 4.57 -2.53 3.70
C ALA A 161 4.84 -3.47 2.53
N THR A 162 4.14 -3.35 1.40
CA THR A 162 4.41 -4.15 0.19
C THR A 162 5.78 -3.84 -0.40
N LYS A 163 6.24 -2.58 -0.35
CA LYS A 163 7.59 -2.22 -0.78
C LYS A 163 8.66 -2.89 0.08
N LEU A 164 8.47 -2.95 1.40
CA LEU A 164 9.44 -3.56 2.32
C LEU A 164 9.39 -5.08 2.31
N LEU A 165 8.18 -5.66 2.34
CA LEU A 165 7.99 -7.08 2.63
C LEU A 165 8.04 -7.97 1.39
N ASN A 166 7.68 -7.47 0.18
CA ASN A 166 7.80 -8.26 -1.04
C ASN A 166 9.22 -8.25 -1.57
N GLY A 167 9.80 -9.42 -1.73
CA GLY A 167 11.19 -9.60 -2.16
C GLY A 167 12.21 -9.46 -1.03
N SER A 168 11.77 -9.36 0.23
CA SER A 168 12.65 -9.39 1.41
C SER A 168 12.43 -10.64 2.25
N TRP A 169 13.41 -10.97 3.07
CA TRP A 169 13.33 -11.99 4.10
C TRP A 169 14.29 -11.64 5.24
N THR A 170 14.04 -12.18 6.43
CA THR A 170 14.94 -12.04 7.58
C THR A 170 15.48 -13.39 7.98
N LEU A 171 16.77 -13.45 8.31
CA LEU A 171 17.46 -14.61 8.88
C LEU A 171 17.84 -14.25 10.32
N GLY A 172 17.40 -15.07 11.27
CA GLY A 172 17.85 -15.00 12.67
C GLY A 172 18.61 -16.27 13.05
N VAL A 173 19.72 -16.12 13.73
CA VAL A 173 20.56 -17.21 14.25
C VAL A 173 20.64 -17.06 15.76
N ASP A 174 20.19 -18.08 16.48
CA ASP A 174 20.27 -18.20 17.93
C ASP A 174 21.20 -19.38 18.25
N ARG A 175 22.41 -19.07 18.70
CA ARG A 175 23.47 -20.06 18.98
C ARG A 175 23.22 -20.79 20.30
N GLU A 176 22.64 -20.09 21.27
CA GLU A 176 22.33 -20.68 22.57
C GLU A 176 21.33 -21.86 22.40
N ASN A 177 20.30 -21.65 21.61
CA ASN A 177 19.28 -22.65 21.33
C ASN A 177 19.57 -23.49 20.08
N SER A 178 20.74 -23.31 19.46
CA SER A 178 21.11 -23.98 18.21
C SER A 178 19.99 -23.92 17.17
N THR A 179 19.44 -22.73 16.96
CA THR A 179 18.28 -22.52 16.10
C THR A 179 18.59 -21.47 15.03
N MET A 180 18.14 -21.75 13.83
CA MET A 180 18.12 -20.78 12.72
C MET A 180 16.70 -20.63 12.22
N ILE A 181 16.29 -19.39 11.91
CA ILE A 181 14.95 -19.11 11.41
C ILE A 181 15.00 -18.10 10.28
N VAL A 182 14.32 -18.41 9.18
CA VAL A 182 14.06 -17.48 8.08
C VAL A 182 12.60 -17.12 8.09
N ARG A 183 12.28 -15.83 7.92
CA ARG A 183 10.90 -15.33 7.85
C ARG A 183 10.74 -14.44 6.61
N TYR A 184 9.60 -14.57 5.94
CA TYR A 184 9.27 -13.76 4.78
C TYR A 184 7.76 -13.63 4.58
N CYS A 185 7.36 -12.69 3.73
CA CYS A 185 5.98 -12.57 3.28
C CYS A 185 5.82 -13.13 1.86
N ASP A 186 4.81 -13.94 1.68
CA ASP A 186 4.39 -14.46 0.37
C ASP A 186 3.09 -13.75 -0.04
N PHE A 187 3.18 -12.88 -1.04
CA PHE A 187 2.05 -12.15 -1.61
C PHE A 187 1.43 -12.84 -2.83
N LYS A 188 2.00 -13.97 -3.27
CA LYS A 188 1.51 -14.72 -4.44
C LYS A 188 0.58 -15.85 -4.04
N THR A 189 0.81 -16.43 -2.86
CA THR A 189 0.07 -17.59 -2.36
C THR A 189 -0.89 -17.14 -1.26
N GLY A 190 -2.19 -17.17 -1.53
CA GLY A 190 -3.21 -16.77 -0.55
C GLY A 190 -3.63 -17.87 0.40
N ASP A 191 -2.98 -19.03 0.38
CA ASP A 191 -3.30 -20.22 1.18
C ASP A 191 -2.07 -20.61 2.00
N PRO A 192 -2.15 -20.53 3.35
CA PRO A 192 -1.05 -20.92 4.23
C PRO A 192 -0.57 -22.37 4.02
N GLN A 193 -1.44 -23.29 3.62
CA GLN A 193 -1.04 -24.67 3.36
C GLN A 193 -0.16 -24.78 2.12
N ILE A 194 -0.49 -24.02 1.06
CA ILE A 194 0.32 -23.97 -0.15
C ILE A 194 1.64 -23.24 0.14
N ALA A 195 1.60 -22.15 0.92
CA ALA A 195 2.80 -21.41 1.33
C ALA A 195 3.79 -22.29 2.11
N VAL A 196 3.29 -23.10 3.06
CA VAL A 196 4.09 -24.10 3.79
C VAL A 196 4.70 -25.11 2.82
N GLN A 197 3.91 -25.66 1.90
CA GLN A 197 4.40 -26.65 0.94
C GLN A 197 5.47 -26.08 0.01
N ASN A 198 5.30 -24.87 -0.48
CA ASN A 198 6.30 -24.19 -1.32
C ASN A 198 7.61 -23.97 -0.57
N ALA A 199 7.54 -23.56 0.71
CA ALA A 199 8.73 -23.39 1.54
C ALA A 199 9.43 -24.73 1.85
N VAL A 200 8.68 -25.79 2.14
CA VAL A 200 9.20 -27.14 2.33
C VAL A 200 9.98 -27.63 1.09
N ILE A 201 9.42 -27.42 -0.10
CA ILE A 201 10.07 -27.77 -1.37
C ILE A 201 11.33 -26.90 -1.60
N LYS A 202 11.22 -25.58 -1.37
CA LYS A 202 12.33 -24.64 -1.57
C LYS A 202 13.56 -24.98 -0.72
N GLU A 203 13.33 -25.41 0.52
CA GLU A 203 14.39 -25.80 1.46
C GLU A 203 14.89 -27.25 1.27
N GLY A 204 14.24 -28.02 0.40
CA GLY A 204 14.57 -29.42 0.17
C GLY A 204 14.06 -30.38 1.26
N PHE A 205 13.13 -29.94 2.09
CA PHE A 205 12.56 -30.75 3.18
C PHE A 205 11.47 -31.74 2.68
N ASP A 206 11.07 -31.64 1.42
CA ASP A 206 10.17 -32.61 0.77
C ASP A 206 10.77 -34.01 0.63
N THR A 207 12.11 -34.08 0.58
CA THR A 207 12.88 -35.35 0.57
C THR A 207 13.24 -35.85 1.96
N ALA A 208 12.99 -35.04 2.99
CA ALA A 208 13.26 -35.36 4.39
C ALA A 208 12.09 -36.10 5.05
N SER A 209 12.30 -36.67 6.24
CA SER A 209 11.24 -37.29 7.01
C SER A 209 10.28 -36.26 7.55
N ARG A 210 9.01 -36.32 7.12
CA ARG A 210 7.93 -35.52 7.70
C ARG A 210 7.35 -36.26 8.91
N THR A 211 7.28 -35.57 10.04
CA THR A 211 6.77 -36.15 11.28
C THR A 211 5.29 -35.78 11.47
N GLU A 212 4.94 -34.53 11.26
CA GLU A 212 3.62 -33.99 11.54
C GLU A 212 3.31 -32.80 10.59
N SER A 213 2.01 -32.59 10.36
CA SER A 213 1.50 -31.41 9.69
C SER A 213 0.07 -31.13 10.15
N GLY A 214 -0.32 -29.87 10.20
CA GLY A 214 -1.66 -29.47 10.66
C GLY A 214 -1.75 -27.97 10.91
N VAL A 215 -2.64 -27.62 11.83
CA VAL A 215 -2.79 -26.26 12.36
C VAL A 215 -2.47 -26.33 13.85
N ASP A 216 -1.59 -25.47 14.32
CA ASP A 216 -1.23 -25.42 15.75
C ASP A 216 -2.25 -24.60 16.55
N ASP A 217 -2.10 -24.58 17.89
CA ASP A 217 -3.01 -23.90 18.82
C ASP A 217 -3.06 -22.37 18.59
N SER A 218 -2.08 -21.82 17.89
CA SER A 218 -2.02 -20.40 17.53
C SER A 218 -2.63 -20.11 16.15
N GLY A 219 -3.20 -21.12 15.48
CA GLY A 219 -3.80 -20.98 14.15
C GLY A 219 -2.81 -21.10 12.99
N ASN A 220 -1.50 -21.29 13.25
CA ASN A 220 -0.55 -21.43 12.18
C ASN A 220 -0.69 -22.78 11.49
N THR A 221 -0.81 -22.77 10.18
CA THR A 221 -0.61 -23.99 9.38
C THR A 221 0.87 -24.35 9.40
N PHE A 222 1.20 -25.61 9.70
CA PHE A 222 2.59 -26.03 9.80
C PHE A 222 2.86 -27.41 9.19
N SER A 223 4.13 -27.65 8.93
CA SER A 223 4.71 -28.97 8.67
C SER A 223 6.06 -29.04 9.40
N THR A 224 6.37 -30.20 9.99
CA THR A 224 7.62 -30.42 10.70
C THR A 224 8.17 -31.82 10.41
N GLY A 225 9.46 -32.00 10.62
CA GLY A 225 10.12 -33.28 10.41
C GLY A 225 11.58 -33.20 10.80
N THR A 226 12.34 -34.20 10.37
CA THR A 226 13.78 -34.31 10.61
C THR A 226 14.53 -34.39 9.29
N ILE A 227 15.72 -33.81 9.25
CA ILE A 227 16.65 -33.92 8.14
C ILE A 227 18.03 -34.30 8.67
N GLU A 228 18.68 -35.25 8.02
CA GLU A 228 20.07 -35.60 8.26
C GLU A 228 20.95 -34.97 7.18
N THR A 229 21.99 -34.31 7.60
CA THR A 229 22.99 -33.68 6.72
C THR A 229 24.38 -34.19 7.13
N GLU A 230 25.41 -33.87 6.34
CA GLU A 230 26.79 -34.20 6.69
C GLU A 230 27.22 -33.54 8.02
N SER A 231 26.62 -32.43 8.40
CA SER A 231 26.91 -31.67 9.61
C SER A 231 26.10 -32.06 10.85
N GLY A 232 25.10 -32.92 10.70
CA GLY A 232 24.27 -33.40 11.82
C GLY A 232 22.81 -33.64 11.47
N ALA A 233 22.06 -34.02 12.50
CA ALA A 233 20.61 -34.18 12.42
C ALA A 233 19.93 -32.91 12.94
N TYR A 234 18.89 -32.50 12.24
CA TYR A 234 18.12 -31.30 12.56
C TYR A 234 16.62 -31.57 12.53
N VAL A 235 15.91 -30.89 13.39
CA VAL A 235 14.45 -30.79 13.35
C VAL A 235 14.08 -29.54 12.58
N TRP A 236 13.29 -29.69 11.52
CA TRP A 236 12.76 -28.56 10.76
C TRP A 236 11.29 -28.34 11.08
N LYS A 237 10.85 -27.06 11.08
CA LYS A 237 9.45 -26.66 11.13
C LYS A 237 9.24 -25.51 10.15
N VAL A 238 8.30 -25.69 9.23
CA VAL A 238 7.79 -24.62 8.37
C VAL A 238 6.39 -24.27 8.84
N SER A 239 6.11 -23.00 9.03
CA SER A 239 4.79 -22.52 9.44
C SER A 239 4.36 -21.30 8.63
N ALA A 240 3.07 -21.16 8.42
CA ALA A 240 2.49 -19.99 7.76
C ALA A 240 1.13 -19.64 8.37
N LEU A 241 0.81 -18.35 8.33
CA LEU A 241 -0.51 -17.82 8.66
C LEU A 241 -0.83 -16.62 7.74
N GLN A 242 -2.08 -16.18 7.73
CA GLN A 242 -2.47 -15.00 6.95
C GLN A 242 -1.76 -13.77 7.50
N LEU A 243 -1.30 -12.89 6.61
CA LEU A 243 -0.53 -11.71 7.00
C LEU A 243 -1.38 -10.70 7.80
N ASP A 244 -2.68 -10.62 7.54
CA ASP A 244 -3.64 -9.76 8.24
C ASP A 244 -3.91 -10.21 9.69
N GLU A 245 -3.65 -11.47 10.03
CA GLU A 245 -3.68 -11.97 11.40
C GLU A 245 -2.52 -11.42 12.25
N ILE A 246 -1.41 -11.02 11.60
CA ILE A 246 -0.24 -10.44 12.27
C ILE A 246 -0.27 -8.91 12.23
N TYR A 247 -0.59 -8.34 11.06
CA TYR A 247 -0.52 -6.90 10.80
C TYR A 247 -1.85 -6.38 10.28
N SER A 248 -2.54 -5.57 11.07
CA SER A 248 -3.78 -4.89 10.67
C SER A 248 -3.50 -3.67 9.78
N ILE A 249 -2.88 -3.87 8.62
CA ILE A 249 -2.55 -2.81 7.66
C ILE A 249 -3.66 -2.71 6.63
N SER A 250 -4.39 -1.60 6.63
CA SER A 250 -5.47 -1.36 5.66
C SER A 250 -4.94 -1.25 4.23
N GLY A 251 -5.55 -1.98 3.30
CA GLY A 251 -5.19 -2.00 1.88
C GLY A 251 -4.07 -2.96 1.51
N LEU A 252 -3.61 -3.82 2.43
CA LEU A 252 -2.81 -4.97 2.03
C LEU A 252 -3.65 -5.95 1.19
N PRO A 253 -3.01 -6.68 0.25
CA PRO A 253 -3.67 -7.77 -0.44
C PRO A 253 -4.23 -8.79 0.55
N GLU A 254 -5.51 -9.15 0.40
CA GLU A 254 -6.18 -10.18 1.24
C GLU A 254 -5.50 -11.55 1.16
N LYS A 255 -4.73 -11.78 0.10
CA LYS A 255 -4.04 -13.04 -0.18
C LYS A 255 -2.54 -12.88 0.06
N ALA A 256 -2.16 -12.78 1.30
CA ALA A 256 -0.75 -12.73 1.69
C ALA A 256 -0.52 -13.60 2.92
N CYS A 257 0.57 -14.37 2.90
CA CYS A 257 0.97 -15.24 4.01
C CYS A 257 2.29 -14.75 4.62
N TYR A 258 2.37 -14.84 5.94
CA TYR A 258 3.64 -14.75 6.65
C TYR A 258 4.17 -16.15 6.88
N VAL A 259 5.39 -16.42 6.42
CA VAL A 259 6.00 -17.74 6.42
C VAL A 259 7.25 -17.73 7.27
N GLY A 260 7.38 -18.73 8.14
CA GLY A 260 8.56 -18.99 8.94
C GLY A 260 9.13 -20.39 8.64
N VAL A 261 10.42 -20.44 8.36
CA VAL A 261 11.21 -21.68 8.23
C VAL A 261 12.18 -21.73 9.39
N ARG A 262 12.05 -22.74 10.23
CA ARG A 262 12.91 -22.94 11.41
C ARG A 262 13.66 -24.24 11.31
N LEU A 263 14.93 -24.21 11.64
CA LEU A 263 15.80 -25.36 11.79
C LEU A 263 16.43 -25.34 13.19
N THR A 264 16.42 -26.48 13.90
CA THR A 264 16.99 -26.61 15.24
C THR A 264 17.79 -27.90 15.29
N SER A 265 18.94 -27.91 15.96
CA SER A 265 19.70 -29.15 16.20
C SER A 265 18.84 -30.16 16.94
N ALA A 266 18.90 -31.45 16.52
CA ALA A 266 18.11 -32.54 17.08
C ALA A 266 18.65 -32.98 18.46
#